data_7e5da31353cf4229a3c227309977cefb
#
_entry.id   7e5da31353cf4229a3c227309977cefb
#
_cell.length_a   1.000
_cell.length_b   1.000
_cell.length_c   1.000
_cell.angle_alpha   90.00
_cell.angle_beta   90.00
_cell.angle_gamma   90.00
#
_symmetry.space_group_name_H-M   'P 1'
#
loop_
_entity.id
_entity.type
_entity.pdbx_description
1 polymer ?
#
loop_
_entity_poly.entity_id
_entity_poly.type
_entity_poly.pdbx_seq_one_letter_code
_entity_poly.pdbx_strand_id
1 'polypeptide(L)'
;MIDGLRLRRRWVPPGLAAILGLLYLPLGWAALGAVFHPESFGPGIRLFLPFFAILTYLVAALTANHRQARVQPSGVEIRLRPFPLGNGRTVPREAIACCYHRQIIDYAKGHAISTHYTMGIQTRDAEMLDLLGLCPTEAEAATAAAQTAQILSTASPIEVRPPALAKPRRPSLLAFFLWVALTLLSIAAGAAWEISAGTL
;
A
#
# COMPACT_ATOMS: atom_id res chain seq x y z
N MET A 1 -11.01 -30.10 -4.37
CA MET A 1 -9.92 -29.10 -4.54
C MET A 1 -10.24 -27.93 -3.62
N ILE A 2 -9.53 -27.76 -2.53
CA ILE A 2 -9.73 -26.59 -1.64
C ILE A 2 -9.11 -25.41 -2.38
N ASP A 3 -9.97 -24.56 -2.96
CA ASP A 3 -9.51 -23.28 -3.48
C ASP A 3 -8.83 -22.52 -2.34
N GLY A 4 -7.56 -22.15 -2.53
CA GLY A 4 -6.76 -21.55 -1.49
C GLY A 4 -7.41 -20.30 -0.89
N LEU A 5 -7.24 -20.09 0.41
CA LEU A 5 -7.74 -18.94 1.14
C LEU A 5 -7.14 -17.66 0.56
N ARG A 6 -8.00 -16.71 0.21
CA ARG A 6 -7.58 -15.39 -0.31
C ARG A 6 -7.78 -14.34 0.77
N LEU A 7 -6.66 -13.77 1.21
CA LEU A 7 -6.64 -12.70 2.20
C LEU A 7 -6.32 -11.38 1.51
N ARG A 8 -6.96 -10.29 1.94
CA ARG A 8 -6.81 -8.98 1.31
C ARG A 8 -6.53 -7.91 2.35
N ARG A 9 -5.47 -7.12 2.13
CA ARG A 9 -5.11 -5.98 2.98
C ARG A 9 -4.91 -4.73 2.12
N ARG A 10 -5.51 -3.60 2.49
CA ARG A 10 -5.23 -2.32 1.85
C ARG A 10 -3.77 -1.94 2.07
N TRP A 11 -3.13 -1.44 1.01
CA TRP A 11 -1.73 -1.03 1.09
C TRP A 11 -1.57 0.32 1.79
N VAL A 12 -2.46 1.26 1.49
CA VAL A 12 -2.47 2.62 2.03
C VAL A 12 -3.75 2.82 2.84
N PRO A 13 -3.70 3.51 3.99
CA PRO A 13 -4.89 3.90 4.74
C PRO A 13 -5.86 4.71 3.86
N PRO A 14 -7.19 4.51 3.99
CA PRO A 14 -8.18 5.13 3.11
C PRO A 14 -8.15 6.67 3.16
N GLY A 15 -7.89 7.27 4.33
CA GLY A 15 -7.75 8.72 4.47
C GLY A 15 -6.57 9.29 3.69
N LEU A 16 -5.41 8.63 3.74
CA LEU A 16 -4.24 9.06 2.98
C LEU A 16 -4.47 8.85 1.46
N ALA A 17 -5.13 7.77 1.07
CA ALA A 17 -5.49 7.54 -0.32
C ALA A 17 -6.42 8.63 -0.87
N ALA A 18 -7.43 9.06 -0.07
CA ALA A 18 -8.31 10.14 -0.44
C ALA A 18 -7.57 11.48 -0.60
N ILE A 19 -6.67 11.82 0.33
CA ILE A 19 -5.85 13.03 0.24
C ILE A 19 -4.98 13.01 -1.02
N LEU A 20 -4.29 11.91 -1.30
CA LEU A 20 -3.48 11.77 -2.50
C LEU A 20 -4.32 11.90 -3.78
N GLY A 21 -5.51 11.32 -3.81
CA GLY A 21 -6.45 11.45 -4.92
C GLY A 21 -6.88 12.89 -5.14
N LEU A 22 -7.29 13.60 -4.08
CA LEU A 22 -7.70 15.00 -4.15
C LEU A 22 -6.57 15.91 -4.63
N LEU A 23 -5.35 15.73 -4.12
CA LEU A 23 -4.18 16.51 -4.55
C LEU A 23 -3.80 16.24 -6.01
N TYR A 24 -4.13 15.05 -6.51
CA TYR A 24 -3.84 14.68 -7.89
C TYR A 24 -4.87 15.23 -8.90
N LEU A 25 -6.10 15.53 -8.49
CA LEU A 25 -7.16 15.98 -9.41
C LEU A 25 -6.77 17.15 -10.31
N PRO A 26 -6.17 18.26 -9.80
CA PRO A 26 -5.77 19.38 -10.65
C PRO A 26 -4.71 19.00 -11.69
N LEU A 27 -3.74 18.17 -11.28
CA LEU A 27 -2.68 17.70 -12.18
C LEU A 27 -3.22 16.74 -13.25
N GLY A 28 -4.11 15.83 -12.86
CA GLY A 28 -4.80 14.94 -13.79
C GLY A 28 -5.64 15.71 -14.80
N TRP A 29 -6.33 16.75 -14.36
CA TRP A 29 -7.10 17.63 -15.23
C TRP A 29 -6.21 18.38 -16.24
N ALA A 30 -5.10 18.97 -15.77
CA ALA A 30 -4.13 19.64 -16.65
C ALA A 30 -3.52 18.68 -17.69
N ALA A 31 -3.17 17.45 -17.26
CA ALA A 31 -2.64 16.45 -18.19
C ALA A 31 -3.65 16.03 -19.25
N LEU A 32 -4.93 15.83 -18.86
CA LEU A 32 -6.01 15.56 -19.82
C LEU A 32 -6.21 16.72 -20.79
N GLY A 33 -6.20 17.96 -20.28
CA GLY A 33 -6.27 19.16 -21.12
C GLY A 33 -5.15 19.20 -22.17
N ALA A 34 -3.92 18.90 -21.76
CA ALA A 34 -2.78 18.86 -22.67
C ALA A 34 -2.86 17.77 -23.75
N VAL A 35 -3.57 16.66 -23.47
CA VAL A 35 -3.81 15.58 -24.43
C VAL A 35 -4.92 15.95 -25.42
N PHE A 36 -6.06 16.46 -24.93
CA PHE A 36 -7.25 16.70 -25.75
C PHE A 36 -7.26 18.08 -26.42
N HIS A 37 -6.58 19.06 -25.86
CA HIS A 37 -6.48 20.44 -26.37
C HIS A 37 -5.01 20.88 -26.43
N PRO A 38 -4.19 20.20 -27.26
CA PRO A 38 -2.76 20.47 -27.34
C PRO A 38 -2.43 21.88 -27.81
N GLU A 39 -3.36 22.53 -28.51
CA GLU A 39 -3.24 23.91 -28.98
C GLU A 39 -3.30 24.95 -27.86
N SER A 40 -3.95 24.60 -26.73
CA SER A 40 -4.06 25.49 -25.57
C SER A 40 -2.87 25.41 -24.61
N PHE A 41 -1.93 24.51 -24.88
CA PHE A 41 -0.75 24.28 -24.05
C PHE A 41 0.54 24.43 -24.89
N GLY A 42 1.53 25.13 -24.35
CA GLY A 42 2.82 25.26 -24.99
C GLY A 42 3.54 23.92 -25.23
N PRO A 43 4.49 23.87 -26.16
CA PRO A 43 5.19 22.63 -26.53
C PRO A 43 5.93 21.98 -25.37
N GLY A 44 6.34 22.77 -24.36
CA GLY A 44 7.03 22.27 -23.17
C GLY A 44 6.18 21.29 -22.38
N ILE A 45 4.84 21.50 -22.28
CA ILE A 45 4.00 20.62 -21.48
C ILE A 45 3.92 19.20 -22.04
N ARG A 46 4.09 19.04 -23.35
CA ARG A 46 4.09 17.73 -24.01
C ARG A 46 5.24 16.84 -23.55
N LEU A 47 6.39 17.44 -23.22
CA LEU A 47 7.54 16.72 -22.69
C LEU A 47 7.27 16.13 -21.30
N PHE A 48 6.31 16.69 -20.55
CA PHE A 48 5.93 16.20 -19.23
C PHE A 48 4.84 15.13 -19.28
N LEU A 49 4.19 14.87 -20.43
CA LEU A 49 3.15 13.84 -20.53
C LEU A 49 3.61 12.45 -20.08
N PRO A 50 4.81 11.94 -20.43
CA PRO A 50 5.30 10.67 -19.92
C PRO A 50 5.45 10.68 -18.39
N PHE A 51 5.91 11.80 -17.81
CA PHE A 51 6.03 11.96 -16.37
C PHE A 51 4.64 11.94 -15.70
N PHE A 52 3.66 12.65 -16.27
CA PHE A 52 2.28 12.62 -15.80
C PHE A 52 1.68 11.22 -15.87
N ALA A 53 1.96 10.46 -16.92
CA ALA A 53 1.50 9.08 -17.04
C ALA A 53 2.07 8.18 -15.93
N ILE A 54 3.36 8.31 -15.63
CA ILE A 54 4.02 7.58 -14.53
C ILE A 54 3.43 8.01 -13.19
N LEU A 55 3.25 9.30 -12.95
CA LEU A 55 2.66 9.82 -11.72
C LEU A 55 1.22 9.35 -11.55
N THR A 56 0.41 9.37 -12.63
CA THR A 56 -0.96 8.81 -12.62
C THR A 56 -0.96 7.34 -12.21
N TYR A 57 -0.08 6.56 -12.83
CA TYR A 57 0.05 5.15 -12.49
C TYR A 57 0.43 4.95 -11.01
N LEU A 58 1.39 5.72 -10.48
CA LEU A 58 1.81 5.65 -9.10
C LEU A 58 0.68 6.03 -8.13
N VAL A 59 -0.05 7.13 -8.42
CA VAL A 59 -1.19 7.55 -7.58
C VAL A 59 -2.31 6.52 -7.63
N ALA A 60 -2.66 6.02 -8.81
CA ALA A 60 -3.64 4.95 -8.96
C ALA A 60 -3.20 3.68 -8.19
N ALA A 61 -1.93 3.32 -8.29
CA ALA A 61 -1.39 2.18 -7.57
C ALA A 61 -1.41 2.40 -6.04
N LEU A 62 -1.05 3.58 -5.55
CA LEU A 62 -1.09 3.92 -4.13
C LEU A 62 -2.51 3.91 -3.56
N THR A 63 -3.48 4.40 -4.34
CA THR A 63 -4.88 4.53 -3.88
C THR A 63 -5.68 3.23 -4.00
N ALA A 64 -5.51 2.50 -5.10
CA ALA A 64 -6.32 1.32 -5.42
C ALA A 64 -5.68 -0.01 -5.02
N ASN A 65 -4.34 -0.05 -4.87
CA ASN A 65 -3.67 -1.30 -4.56
C ASN A 65 -4.02 -1.84 -3.17
N HIS A 66 -4.15 -3.14 -3.17
CA HIS A 66 -4.24 -3.94 -1.96
C HIS A 66 -3.25 -5.10 -2.04
N ARG A 67 -2.72 -5.46 -0.88
CA ARG A 67 -1.94 -6.67 -0.73
C ARG A 67 -2.89 -7.85 -0.71
N GLN A 68 -2.75 -8.75 -1.66
CA GLN A 68 -3.49 -10.00 -1.71
C GLN A 68 -2.54 -11.13 -1.36
N ALA A 69 -2.89 -11.91 -0.34
CA ALA A 69 -2.20 -13.14 -0.01
C ALA A 69 -3.08 -14.32 -0.43
N ARG A 70 -2.50 -15.25 -1.16
CA ARG A 70 -3.12 -16.53 -1.53
C ARG A 70 -2.41 -17.64 -0.76
N VAL A 71 -3.14 -18.29 0.12
CA VAL A 71 -2.63 -19.41 0.92
C VAL A 71 -2.95 -20.71 0.20
N GLN A 72 -1.93 -21.52 -0.03
CA GLN A 72 -2.02 -22.84 -0.65
C GLN A 72 -1.25 -23.85 0.19
N PRO A 73 -1.48 -25.15 0.05
CA PRO A 73 -0.72 -26.17 0.79
C PRO A 73 0.80 -26.09 0.54
N SER A 74 1.22 -25.62 -0.64
CA SER A 74 2.62 -25.40 -1.01
C SER A 74 3.26 -24.14 -0.43
N GLY A 75 2.47 -23.21 0.14
CA GLY A 75 2.97 -21.96 0.72
C GLY A 75 2.04 -20.79 0.54
N VAL A 76 2.58 -19.59 0.70
CA VAL A 76 1.85 -18.33 0.63
C VAL A 76 2.43 -17.45 -0.48
N GLU A 77 1.57 -17.05 -1.39
CA GLU A 77 1.89 -16.10 -2.44
C GLU A 77 1.31 -14.72 -2.10
N ILE A 78 2.15 -13.70 -2.07
CA ILE A 78 1.77 -12.33 -1.73
C ILE A 78 2.00 -11.45 -2.95
N ARG A 79 0.95 -10.79 -3.44
CA ARG A 79 1.01 -9.87 -4.59
C ARG A 79 0.28 -8.57 -4.30
N LEU A 80 0.71 -7.49 -4.96
CA LEU A 80 -0.05 -6.24 -5.02
C LEU A 80 -0.97 -6.26 -6.24
N ARG A 81 -2.23 -5.88 -6.06
CA ARG A 81 -3.24 -5.81 -7.13
C ARG A 81 -4.17 -4.61 -6.90
N PRO A 82 -4.79 -4.01 -7.93
CA PRO A 82 -4.75 -4.39 -9.34
C PRO A 82 -3.45 -4.01 -10.07
N PHE A 83 -2.73 -2.97 -9.61
CA PHE A 83 -1.54 -2.46 -10.27
C PHE A 83 -0.29 -3.17 -9.73
N PRO A 84 0.42 -3.96 -10.54
CA PRO A 84 1.61 -4.66 -10.10
C PRO A 84 2.75 -3.66 -9.87
N LEU A 85 3.07 -3.39 -8.61
CA LEU A 85 4.27 -2.66 -8.21
C LEU A 85 5.24 -3.63 -7.57
N GLY A 86 6.35 -3.89 -8.25
CA GLY A 86 7.37 -4.82 -7.80
C GLY A 86 7.00 -6.29 -8.00
N ASN A 87 7.95 -7.14 -7.67
CA ASN A 87 7.78 -8.58 -7.75
C ASN A 87 6.94 -9.07 -6.56
N GLY A 88 5.97 -9.94 -6.83
CA GLY A 88 5.28 -10.68 -5.79
C GLY A 88 6.27 -11.50 -4.98
N ARG A 89 5.92 -11.77 -3.71
CA ARG A 89 6.72 -12.64 -2.84
C ARG A 89 6.01 -13.96 -2.65
N THR A 90 6.73 -15.05 -2.88
CA THR A 90 6.27 -16.40 -2.56
C THR A 90 7.09 -16.93 -1.39
N VAL A 91 6.39 -17.38 -0.36
CA VAL A 91 6.98 -18.00 0.83
C VAL A 91 6.62 -19.49 0.78
N PRO A 92 7.58 -20.37 0.52
CA PRO A 92 7.32 -21.80 0.47
C PRO A 92 6.93 -22.32 1.86
N ARG A 93 6.17 -23.42 1.89
CA ARG A 93 5.65 -24.01 3.13
C ARG A 93 6.77 -24.33 4.13
N GLU A 94 7.90 -24.81 3.64
CA GLU A 94 9.04 -25.21 4.47
C GLU A 94 9.71 -24.03 5.20
N ALA A 95 9.59 -22.82 4.65
CA ALA A 95 10.11 -21.62 5.25
C ALA A 95 9.15 -21.02 6.33
N ILE A 96 7.92 -21.54 6.44
CA ILE A 96 6.94 -21.04 7.39
C ILE A 96 7.07 -21.84 8.71
N ALA A 97 7.34 -21.13 9.80
CA ALA A 97 7.42 -21.70 11.14
C ALA A 97 6.03 -21.88 11.74
N CYS A 98 5.24 -20.81 11.78
CA CYS A 98 3.88 -20.83 12.35
C CYS A 98 3.02 -19.71 11.77
N CYS A 99 1.70 -19.80 12.00
CA CYS A 99 0.77 -18.70 11.83
C CYS A 99 0.65 -17.93 13.14
N TYR A 100 0.32 -16.64 13.07
CA TYR A 100 0.06 -15.83 14.25
C TYR A 100 -1.13 -14.91 14.04
N HIS A 101 -1.73 -14.48 15.14
CA HIS A 101 -2.57 -13.30 15.17
C HIS A 101 -2.04 -12.34 16.23
N ARG A 102 -2.24 -11.05 16.03
CA ARG A 102 -1.77 -10.02 16.95
C ARG A 102 -2.70 -8.82 17.01
N GLN A 103 -2.71 -8.20 18.17
CA GLN A 103 -3.35 -6.93 18.41
C GLN A 103 -2.46 -5.79 17.91
N ILE A 104 -3.05 -4.81 17.25
CA ILE A 104 -2.42 -3.54 16.85
C ILE A 104 -3.18 -2.45 17.57
N ILE A 105 -2.47 -1.65 18.36
CA ILE A 105 -3.04 -0.51 19.07
C ILE A 105 -2.49 0.75 18.44
N ASP A 106 -3.38 1.58 17.90
CA ASP A 106 -3.04 2.90 17.38
C ASP A 106 -3.09 3.92 18.50
N TYR A 107 -2.02 4.71 18.64
CA TYR A 107 -1.91 5.76 19.65
C TYR A 107 -1.92 7.14 19.00
N ALA A 108 -2.69 8.07 19.56
CA ALA A 108 -2.56 9.49 19.28
C ALA A 108 -2.38 10.25 20.58
N LYS A 109 -1.39 11.15 20.62
CA LYS A 109 -1.06 11.98 21.80
C LYS A 109 -0.87 11.16 23.10
N GLY A 110 -0.38 9.93 22.99
CA GLY A 110 -0.16 9.03 24.13
C GLY A 110 -1.37 8.21 24.57
N HIS A 111 -2.54 8.42 23.98
CA HIS A 111 -3.77 7.66 24.25
C HIS A 111 -4.05 6.66 23.15
N ALA A 112 -4.50 5.46 23.52
CA ALA A 112 -5.00 4.48 22.57
C ALA A 112 -6.30 4.99 21.93
N ILE A 113 -6.30 5.13 20.60
CA ILE A 113 -7.47 5.65 19.85
C ILE A 113 -8.25 4.55 19.14
N SER A 114 -7.56 3.49 18.75
CA SER A 114 -8.20 2.33 18.13
C SER A 114 -7.41 1.06 18.39
N THR A 115 -8.12 -0.05 18.43
CA THR A 115 -7.55 -1.38 18.56
C THR A 115 -8.03 -2.20 17.37
N HIS A 116 -7.09 -2.78 16.67
CA HIS A 116 -7.34 -3.66 15.53
C HIS A 116 -6.56 -4.95 15.70
N TYR A 117 -6.97 -5.96 14.98
CA TYR A 117 -6.29 -7.25 14.97
C TYR A 117 -5.82 -7.57 13.55
N THR A 118 -4.72 -8.28 13.45
CA THR A 118 -4.20 -8.77 12.17
C THR A 118 -3.73 -10.21 12.34
N MET A 119 -3.61 -10.92 11.23
CA MET A 119 -3.00 -12.23 11.20
C MET A 119 -1.90 -12.30 10.16
N GLY A 120 -0.96 -13.21 10.33
CA GLY A 120 0.14 -13.41 9.44
C GLY A 120 0.85 -14.74 9.64
N ILE A 121 1.99 -14.84 8.98
CA ILE A 121 2.90 -15.97 9.10
C ILE A 121 4.24 -15.50 9.64
N GLN A 122 4.86 -16.31 10.45
CA GLN A 122 6.25 -16.16 10.87
C GLN A 122 7.10 -17.15 10.07
N THR A 123 8.16 -16.65 9.46
CA THR A 123 9.14 -17.51 8.80
C THR A 123 10.10 -18.12 9.82
N ARG A 124 10.84 -19.14 9.41
CA ARG A 124 11.90 -19.74 10.26
C ARG A 124 13.02 -18.77 10.59
N ASP A 125 13.23 -17.75 9.77
CA ASP A 125 14.16 -16.65 10.00
C ASP A 125 13.58 -15.57 10.93
N ALA A 126 12.49 -15.88 11.65
CA ALA A 126 11.77 -15.00 12.56
C ALA A 126 11.17 -13.73 11.89
N GLU A 127 11.10 -13.66 10.58
CA GLU A 127 10.42 -12.57 9.89
C GLU A 127 8.90 -12.72 10.02
N MET A 128 8.23 -11.65 10.42
CA MET A 128 6.78 -11.60 10.55
C MET A 128 6.14 -10.92 9.34
N LEU A 129 5.26 -11.63 8.66
CA LEU A 129 4.57 -11.16 7.46
C LEU A 129 3.06 -11.11 7.71
N ASP A 130 2.51 -9.91 7.87
CA ASP A 130 1.06 -9.73 7.98
C ASP A 130 0.38 -10.03 6.64
N LEU A 131 -0.61 -10.92 6.64
CA LEU A 131 -1.34 -11.34 5.45
C LEU A 131 -2.71 -10.69 5.34
N LEU A 132 -3.43 -10.57 6.47
CA LEU A 132 -4.77 -9.99 6.52
C LEU A 132 -4.68 -8.50 6.86
N GLY A 133 -5.69 -7.73 6.43
CA GLY A 133 -5.90 -6.36 6.86
C GLY A 133 -6.32 -6.26 8.33
N LEU A 134 -6.55 -5.04 8.77
CA LEU A 134 -7.02 -4.78 10.13
C LEU A 134 -8.41 -5.38 10.32
N CYS A 135 -8.53 -6.37 11.19
CA CYS A 135 -9.79 -6.96 11.61
C CYS A 135 -10.35 -6.18 12.80
N PRO A 136 -11.66 -5.97 12.86
CA PRO A 136 -12.28 -5.29 13.98
C PRO A 136 -12.26 -6.13 15.26
N THR A 137 -12.24 -7.46 15.15
CA THR A 137 -12.29 -8.38 16.28
C THR A 137 -11.12 -9.36 16.29
N GLU A 138 -10.74 -9.77 17.50
CA GLU A 138 -9.73 -10.81 17.70
C GLU A 138 -10.18 -12.15 17.14
N ALA A 139 -11.46 -12.47 17.30
CA ALA A 139 -12.03 -13.74 16.84
C ALA A 139 -11.89 -13.92 15.32
N GLU A 140 -12.07 -12.85 14.54
CA GLU A 140 -11.87 -12.90 13.07
C GLU A 140 -10.40 -13.17 12.73
N ALA A 141 -9.47 -12.48 13.38
CA ALA A 141 -8.05 -12.66 13.15
C ALA A 141 -7.58 -14.07 13.55
N ALA A 142 -8.04 -14.56 14.71
CA ALA A 142 -7.75 -15.89 15.20
C ALA A 142 -8.31 -16.99 14.28
N THR A 143 -9.56 -16.81 13.81
CA THR A 143 -10.21 -17.75 12.87
C THR A 143 -9.45 -17.82 11.55
N ALA A 144 -9.07 -16.67 10.98
CA ALA A 144 -8.29 -16.61 9.75
C ALA A 144 -6.89 -17.24 9.93
N ALA A 145 -6.26 -17.03 11.08
CA ALA A 145 -4.99 -17.67 11.42
C ALA A 145 -5.11 -19.19 11.53
N ALA A 146 -6.18 -19.69 12.18
CA ALA A 146 -6.45 -21.11 12.31
C ALA A 146 -6.71 -21.78 10.95
N GLN A 147 -7.52 -21.16 10.09
CA GLN A 147 -7.76 -21.65 8.73
C GLN A 147 -6.47 -21.69 7.90
N THR A 148 -5.64 -20.65 8.02
CA THR A 148 -4.34 -20.59 7.35
C THR A 148 -3.41 -21.69 7.84
N ALA A 149 -3.33 -21.90 9.15
CA ALA A 149 -2.53 -22.96 9.76
C ALA A 149 -2.99 -24.35 9.31
N GLN A 150 -4.29 -24.58 9.20
CA GLN A 150 -4.87 -25.83 8.72
C GLN A 150 -4.47 -26.10 7.25
N ILE A 151 -4.59 -25.10 6.36
CA ILE A 151 -4.22 -25.24 4.94
C ILE A 151 -2.72 -25.52 4.80
N LEU A 152 -1.89 -24.85 5.58
CA LEU A 152 -0.43 -25.02 5.57
C LEU A 152 0.03 -26.25 6.37
N SER A 153 -0.86 -26.94 7.07
CA SER A 153 -0.50 -28.02 8.00
C SER A 153 0.61 -27.60 8.98
N THR A 154 0.49 -26.39 9.54
CA THR A 154 1.39 -25.87 10.57
C THR A 154 0.82 -26.10 11.96
N ALA A 155 1.64 -25.87 13.00
CA ALA A 155 1.17 -25.89 14.38
C ALA A 155 0.05 -24.86 14.60
N SER A 156 -0.69 -25.00 15.69
CA SER A 156 -1.73 -24.06 16.12
C SER A 156 -1.20 -22.63 16.11
N PRO A 157 -2.01 -21.64 15.69
CA PRO A 157 -1.60 -20.26 15.67
C PRO A 157 -1.18 -19.77 17.06
N ILE A 158 -0.17 -18.90 17.09
CA ILE A 158 0.27 -18.25 18.32
C ILE A 158 -0.34 -16.84 18.41
N GLU A 159 -0.76 -16.46 19.61
CA GLU A 159 -1.10 -15.07 19.92
C GLU A 159 0.19 -14.29 20.17
N VAL A 160 0.43 -13.23 19.38
CA VAL A 160 1.56 -12.33 19.60
C VAL A 160 1.03 -11.04 20.21
N ARG A 161 1.33 -10.83 21.48
CA ARG A 161 1.02 -9.57 22.15
C ARG A 161 2.02 -8.50 21.73
N PRO A 162 1.57 -7.28 21.37
CA PRO A 162 2.49 -6.21 21.06
C PRO A 162 3.34 -5.92 22.30
N PRO A 163 4.64 -5.63 22.12
CA PRO A 163 5.42 -5.09 23.22
C PRO A 163 4.75 -3.77 23.66
N ALA A 164 4.68 -3.54 24.96
CA ALA A 164 3.92 -2.46 25.60
C ALA A 164 4.16 -1.03 25.07
N LEU A 165 5.15 -0.83 24.19
CA LEU A 165 5.54 0.44 23.59
C LEU A 165 6.05 0.24 22.15
N ALA A 166 5.29 -0.41 21.27
CA ALA A 166 5.59 -0.32 19.85
C ALA A 166 5.34 1.13 19.40
N LYS A 167 6.41 1.91 19.21
CA LYS A 167 6.30 3.25 18.59
C LYS A 167 5.49 3.11 17.31
N PRO A 168 4.42 3.91 17.13
CA PRO A 168 3.65 3.87 15.91
C PRO A 168 4.61 4.09 14.74
N ARG A 169 4.63 3.21 13.76
CA ARG A 169 5.27 3.47 12.47
C ARG A 169 4.49 4.62 11.84
N ARG A 170 4.93 5.84 12.14
CA ARG A 170 4.42 7.03 11.46
C ARG A 170 4.68 6.80 9.98
N PRO A 171 3.66 6.89 9.11
CA PRO A 171 3.91 7.02 7.68
C PRO A 171 4.94 8.13 7.57
N SER A 172 6.01 7.92 6.83
CA SER A 172 7.10 8.90 6.80
C SER A 172 6.51 10.17 6.19
N LEU A 173 6.23 11.16 7.04
CA LEU A 173 5.86 12.51 6.63
C LEU A 173 6.86 13.01 5.59
N LEU A 174 8.12 12.55 5.69
CA LEU A 174 9.17 12.79 4.71
C LEU A 174 8.77 12.35 3.30
N ALA A 175 8.18 11.17 3.10
CA ALA A 175 7.75 10.71 1.77
C ALA A 175 6.60 11.56 1.25
N PHE A 176 5.68 12.00 2.12
CA PHE A 176 4.62 12.93 1.75
C PHE A 176 5.19 14.29 1.33
N PHE A 177 6.08 14.89 2.14
CA PHE A 177 6.70 16.17 1.82
C PHE A 177 7.59 16.10 0.58
N LEU A 178 8.33 15.01 0.37
CA LEU A 178 9.10 14.78 -0.84
C LEU A 178 8.21 14.70 -2.08
N TRP A 179 7.07 14.03 -1.98
CA TRP A 179 6.10 13.94 -3.07
C TRP A 179 5.49 15.31 -3.39
N VAL A 180 5.07 16.08 -2.38
CA VAL A 180 4.55 17.46 -2.55
C VAL A 180 5.63 18.37 -3.16
N ALA A 181 6.87 18.30 -2.66
CA ALA A 181 7.98 19.10 -3.18
C ALA A 181 8.30 18.77 -4.65
N LEU A 182 8.34 17.48 -5.01
CA LEU A 182 8.54 17.05 -6.41
C LEU A 182 7.41 17.53 -7.32
N THR A 183 6.18 17.50 -6.84
CA THR A 183 5.02 17.99 -7.59
C THR A 183 5.12 19.49 -7.83
N LEU A 184 5.42 20.28 -6.80
CA LEU A 184 5.60 21.74 -6.90
C LEU A 184 6.79 22.12 -7.79
N LEU A 185 7.90 21.39 -7.69
CA LEU A 185 9.08 21.58 -8.56
C LEU A 185 8.74 21.29 -10.02
N SER A 186 7.95 20.26 -10.30
CA SER A 186 7.52 19.94 -11.67
C SER A 186 6.63 21.03 -12.26
N ILE A 187 5.71 21.60 -11.47
CA ILE A 187 4.85 22.71 -11.89
C ILE A 187 5.71 23.96 -12.15
N ALA A 188 6.63 24.29 -11.23
CA ALA A 188 7.51 25.45 -11.37
C ALA A 188 8.45 25.33 -12.58
N ALA A 189 9.00 24.15 -12.83
CA ALA A 189 9.85 23.89 -13.98
C ALA A 189 9.06 24.02 -15.31
N GLY A 190 7.82 23.53 -15.33
CA GLY A 190 6.92 23.69 -16.49
C GLY A 190 6.62 25.16 -16.78
N ALA A 191 6.26 25.93 -15.76
CA ALA A 191 6.00 27.36 -15.89
C ALA A 191 7.25 28.16 -16.34
N ALA A 192 8.41 27.87 -15.73
CA ALA A 192 9.68 28.51 -16.11
C ALA A 192 10.07 28.21 -17.56
N TRP A 193 9.80 26.98 -18.02
CA TRP A 193 10.04 26.61 -19.42
C TRP A 193 9.15 27.43 -20.39
N GLU A 194 7.85 27.56 -20.09
CA GLU A 194 6.91 28.33 -20.92
C GLU A 194 7.28 29.81 -20.98
N ILE A 195 7.70 30.39 -19.85
CA ILE A 195 8.21 31.79 -19.80
C ILE A 195 9.48 31.93 -20.65
N SER A 196 10.43 30.99 -20.55
CA SER A 196 11.68 31.03 -21.30
C SER A 196 11.50 30.79 -22.80
N ALA A 197 10.46 30.04 -23.19
CA ALA A 197 10.12 29.77 -24.58
C ALA A 197 9.33 30.92 -25.25
N GLY A 198 9.00 31.99 -24.49
CA GLY A 198 8.27 33.15 -25.03
C GLY A 198 6.83 32.83 -25.45
N THR A 199 6.23 31.82 -24.86
CA THR A 199 4.87 31.34 -25.15
C THR A 199 3.79 31.92 -24.21
N LEU A 200 4.20 32.78 -23.27
CA LEU A 200 3.32 33.60 -22.41
C LEU A 200 3.48 35.07 -22.75
#